data_8fdb4f585a6287d61f1f50c5960b189b
#
_entry.id   8fdb4f585a6287d61f1f50c5960b189b
#
_cell.length_a   1.000
_cell.length_b   1.000
_cell.length_c   1.000
_cell.angle_alpha   90.00
_cell.angle_beta   90.00
_cell.angle_gamma   90.00
#
_symmetry.space_group_name_H-M   'P 1'
#
loop_
_entity.id
_entity.type
_entity.pdbx_description
1 polymer ?
#
loop_
_entity_poly.entity_id
_entity_poly.type
_entity_poly.pdbx_seq_one_letter_code
_entity_poly.pdbx_strand_id
1 'polypeptide(L)'
;MKKIIGLFIIILSLAQSTMAQDSDGKGFDKSRLFVGGSLGLSFGTYTIINVSPLVGYHFSSVLAAGVGVNYSYYGYDDGFYTSKQSYVGMSIFGRVYPIRQLFIQVQPELNYMWASQVPDGGQNLPELKVNQFVPSLLMGGGAAIPTGPNGAITISVMYDVLQNTWSPYYHQAVYGFGYNIGF
;
A
#
# COMPACT_ATOMS: atom_id res chain seq x y z
N MET A 1 -0.71 4.31 -19.76
CA MET A 1 0.53 3.59 -19.37
C MET A 1 1.76 4.50 -19.43
N LYS A 2 2.10 5.18 -20.55
CA LYS A 2 3.30 6.05 -20.64
C LYS A 2 3.33 7.20 -19.62
N LYS A 3 2.18 7.77 -19.24
CA LYS A 3 2.09 8.88 -18.26
C LYS A 3 2.34 8.42 -16.82
N ILE A 4 2.02 7.17 -16.47
CA ILE A 4 2.23 6.59 -15.13
C ILE A 4 3.72 6.27 -14.93
N ILE A 5 4.39 5.76 -15.97
CA ILE A 5 5.84 5.50 -15.95
C ILE A 5 6.62 6.82 -15.79
N GLY A 6 6.18 7.89 -16.46
CA GLY A 6 6.76 9.23 -16.29
C GLY A 6 6.63 9.78 -14.87
N LEU A 7 5.49 9.58 -14.21
CA LEU A 7 5.28 10.00 -12.83
C LEU A 7 6.18 9.21 -11.86
N PHE A 8 6.35 7.91 -12.09
CA PHE A 8 7.22 7.06 -11.27
C PHE A 8 8.70 7.47 -11.38
N ILE A 9 9.15 7.82 -12.58
CA ILE A 9 10.52 8.32 -12.83
C ILE A 9 10.74 9.68 -12.16
N ILE A 10 9.74 10.57 -12.17
CA ILE A 10 9.82 11.89 -11.51
C ILE A 10 9.90 11.73 -9.99
N ILE A 11 9.13 10.82 -9.39
CA ILE A 11 9.20 10.53 -7.94
C ILE A 11 10.58 9.95 -7.58
N LEU A 12 11.13 9.08 -8.41
CA LEU A 12 12.46 8.50 -8.20
C LEU A 12 13.57 9.55 -8.32
N SER A 13 13.44 10.52 -9.25
CA SER A 13 14.42 11.60 -9.41
C SER A 13 14.38 12.66 -8.31
N LEU A 14 13.20 12.93 -7.75
CA LEU A 14 13.05 13.81 -6.58
C LEU A 14 13.69 13.22 -5.32
N ALA A 15 13.67 11.89 -5.17
CA ALA A 15 14.34 11.22 -4.04
C ALA A 15 15.87 11.37 -4.09
N GLN A 16 16.46 11.56 -5.26
CA GLN A 16 17.92 11.76 -5.39
C GLN A 16 18.37 13.20 -5.10
N SER A 17 17.51 14.18 -5.31
CA SER A 17 17.84 15.61 -5.11
C SER A 17 17.97 16.00 -3.63
N THR A 18 17.37 15.22 -2.71
CA THR A 18 17.50 15.44 -1.26
C THR A 18 18.78 14.89 -0.64
N MET A 19 19.61 14.20 -1.42
CA MET A 19 20.87 13.61 -0.97
C MET A 19 22.07 14.59 -0.95
N ALA A 20 21.89 15.85 -1.36
CA ALA A 20 23.00 16.76 -1.66
C ALA A 20 23.23 17.90 -0.65
N GLN A 21 22.58 17.90 0.51
CA GLN A 21 22.84 18.93 1.53
C GLN A 21 23.27 18.32 2.86
N ASP A 22 24.57 18.19 3.01
CA ASP A 22 25.23 18.00 4.29
C ASP A 22 25.22 19.35 5.06
N SER A 23 24.63 19.39 6.25
CA SER A 23 24.86 20.47 7.19
C SER A 23 24.73 20.01 8.63
N ASP A 24 25.71 20.39 9.41
CA ASP A 24 25.98 20.13 10.81
C ASP A 24 24.79 20.04 11.77
N GLY A 25 24.81 19.00 12.55
CA GLY A 25 24.38 18.90 13.96
C GLY A 25 22.97 19.38 14.32
N LYS A 26 21.98 18.52 14.22
CA LYS A 26 20.56 18.46 14.58
C LYS A 26 19.61 18.35 13.38
N GLY A 27 20.11 17.95 12.21
CA GLY A 27 19.34 17.77 11.00
C GLY A 27 18.72 16.38 10.88
N PHE A 28 17.94 16.22 9.84
CA PHE A 28 17.34 14.99 9.37
C PHE A 28 18.42 13.92 9.10
N ASP A 29 18.41 12.83 9.86
CA ASP A 29 19.36 11.73 9.74
C ASP A 29 18.91 10.77 8.63
N LYS A 30 19.54 10.85 7.48
CA LYS A 30 19.21 10.05 6.29
C LYS A 30 19.39 8.54 6.52
N SER A 31 20.24 8.14 7.47
CA SER A 31 20.45 6.71 7.80
C SER A 31 19.23 6.06 8.45
N ARG A 32 18.28 6.88 8.92
CA ARG A 32 17.01 6.44 9.51
C ARG A 32 15.86 6.39 8.51
N LEU A 33 16.11 6.78 7.26
CA LEU A 33 15.12 6.70 6.20
C LEU A 33 15.10 5.29 5.63
N PHE A 34 13.91 4.76 5.42
CA PHE A 34 13.72 3.52 4.69
C PHE A 34 12.66 3.67 3.60
N VAL A 35 12.86 2.96 2.53
CA VAL A 35 11.92 2.81 1.42
C VAL A 35 11.56 1.34 1.29
N GLY A 36 10.33 1.07 0.96
CA GLY A 36 9.88 -0.29 0.79
C GLY A 36 8.52 -0.37 0.12
N GLY A 37 7.88 -1.48 0.31
CA GLY A 37 6.54 -1.69 -0.19
C GLY A 37 6.16 -3.15 -0.14
N SER A 38 4.90 -3.40 -0.49
CA SER A 38 4.35 -4.74 -0.60
C SER A 38 3.73 -4.97 -1.97
N LEU A 39 3.76 -6.22 -2.38
CA LEU A 39 3.09 -6.73 -3.58
C LEU A 39 2.14 -7.85 -3.16
N GLY A 40 0.93 -7.84 -3.71
CA GLY A 40 -0.02 -8.93 -3.61
C GLY A 40 -0.52 -9.27 -5.00
N LEU A 41 -0.42 -10.53 -5.39
CA LEU A 41 -0.89 -11.04 -6.68
C LEU A 41 -1.69 -12.31 -6.47
N SER A 42 -2.85 -12.39 -7.13
CA SER A 42 -3.65 -13.60 -7.22
C SER A 42 -4.25 -13.67 -8.62
N PHE A 43 -4.25 -14.85 -9.21
CA PHE A 43 -4.80 -15.10 -10.54
C PHE A 43 -5.69 -16.35 -10.49
N GLY A 44 -6.78 -16.33 -11.25
CA GLY A 44 -7.75 -17.39 -11.32
C GLY A 44 -9.14 -16.81 -11.63
N THR A 45 -10.18 -17.35 -11.04
CA THR A 45 -11.54 -16.78 -11.10
C THR A 45 -11.57 -15.34 -10.59
N TYR A 46 -10.67 -15.02 -9.64
CA TYR A 46 -10.41 -13.68 -9.16
C TYR A 46 -9.01 -13.24 -9.57
N THR A 47 -8.90 -12.07 -10.17
CA THR A 47 -7.61 -11.41 -10.41
C THR A 47 -7.44 -10.31 -9.40
N ILE A 48 -6.39 -10.39 -8.58
CA ILE A 48 -6.05 -9.37 -7.57
C ILE A 48 -4.62 -8.91 -7.84
N ILE A 49 -4.46 -7.61 -7.96
CA ILE A 49 -3.16 -6.97 -8.03
C ILE A 49 -3.15 -5.87 -6.99
N ASN A 50 -2.22 -5.93 -6.05
CA ASN A 50 -2.01 -4.91 -5.03
C ASN A 50 -0.54 -4.49 -5.06
N VAL A 51 -0.29 -3.19 -5.13
CA VAL A 51 1.04 -2.59 -5.11
C VAL A 51 1.03 -1.42 -4.14
N SER A 52 1.86 -1.48 -3.10
CA SER A 52 1.85 -0.48 -2.03
C SER A 52 3.27 -0.03 -1.68
N PRO A 53 3.89 0.83 -2.49
CA PRO A 53 5.16 1.46 -2.14
C PRO A 53 5.00 2.40 -0.95
N LEU A 54 6.04 2.47 -0.12
CA LEU A 54 6.08 3.32 1.05
C LEU A 54 7.47 3.93 1.28
N VAL A 55 7.46 5.06 1.99
CA VAL A 55 8.67 5.71 2.53
C VAL A 55 8.43 5.98 4.01
N GLY A 56 9.40 5.63 4.84
CA GLY A 56 9.30 5.82 6.28
C GLY A 56 10.59 6.30 6.91
N TYR A 57 10.48 6.72 8.16
CA TYR A 57 11.57 7.22 8.97
C TYR A 57 11.52 6.61 10.38
N HIS A 58 12.66 6.12 10.85
CA HIS A 58 12.85 5.65 12.21
C HIS A 58 13.15 6.81 13.15
N PHE A 59 12.19 7.25 13.93
CA PHE A 59 12.38 8.27 14.97
C PHE A 59 13.23 7.74 16.13
N SER A 60 13.10 6.46 16.40
CA SER A 60 13.90 5.73 17.39
C SER A 60 13.99 4.25 17.00
N SER A 61 14.67 3.45 17.82
CA SER A 61 14.71 1.99 17.66
C SER A 61 13.34 1.31 17.88
N VAL A 62 12.38 2.05 18.45
CA VAL A 62 11.04 1.54 18.80
C VAL A 62 9.95 2.14 17.94
N LEU A 63 10.16 3.33 17.37
CA LEU A 63 9.12 4.09 16.68
C LEU A 63 9.54 4.45 15.26
N ALA A 64 8.69 4.14 14.30
CA ALA A 64 8.80 4.61 12.92
C ALA A 64 7.44 5.12 12.42
N ALA A 65 7.47 6.05 11.49
CA ALA A 65 6.29 6.47 10.76
C ALA A 65 6.66 6.82 9.32
N GLY A 66 5.65 6.90 8.47
CA GLY A 66 5.88 7.21 7.06
C GLY A 66 4.58 7.38 6.29
N VAL A 67 4.75 7.43 4.99
CA VAL A 67 3.67 7.59 4.02
C VAL A 67 3.74 6.48 2.97
N GLY A 68 2.62 6.13 2.42
CA GLY A 68 2.51 5.15 1.35
C GLY A 68 1.50 5.55 0.30
N VAL A 69 1.62 4.94 -0.85
CA VAL A 69 0.63 4.99 -1.92
C VAL A 69 0.23 3.56 -2.21
N ASN A 70 -1.04 3.30 -2.43
CA ASN A 70 -1.53 1.97 -2.77
C ASN A 70 -2.31 2.01 -4.07
N TYR A 71 -2.15 0.98 -4.84
CA TYR A 71 -2.99 0.66 -5.98
C TYR A 71 -3.49 -0.77 -5.84
N SER A 72 -4.79 -0.96 -5.96
CA SER A 72 -5.41 -2.28 -5.93
C SER A 72 -6.34 -2.44 -7.12
N TYR A 73 -6.25 -3.57 -7.78
CA TYR A 73 -7.14 -3.99 -8.85
C TYR A 73 -7.77 -5.32 -8.48
N TYR A 74 -9.10 -5.38 -8.59
CA TYR A 74 -9.91 -6.58 -8.41
C TYR A 74 -10.70 -6.83 -9.68
N GLY A 75 -10.49 -7.97 -10.31
CA GLY A 75 -11.27 -8.45 -11.44
C GLY A 75 -11.98 -9.75 -11.07
N TYR A 76 -13.24 -9.85 -11.38
CA TYR A 76 -14.04 -11.05 -11.25
C TYR A 76 -14.80 -11.30 -12.54
N ASP A 77 -14.71 -12.53 -13.03
CA ASP A 77 -15.39 -12.97 -14.24
C ASP A 77 -15.92 -14.38 -13.99
N ASP A 78 -17.24 -14.55 -14.04
CA ASP A 78 -17.92 -15.84 -13.89
C ASP A 78 -18.64 -16.31 -15.17
N GLY A 79 -18.42 -15.58 -16.29
CA GLY A 79 -19.06 -15.85 -17.57
C GLY A 79 -20.50 -15.30 -17.68
N PHE A 80 -21.07 -14.75 -16.59
CA PHE A 80 -22.36 -14.08 -16.57
C PHE A 80 -22.23 -12.59 -16.27
N TYR A 81 -21.24 -12.22 -15.44
CA TYR A 81 -20.95 -10.84 -15.05
C TYR A 81 -19.45 -10.63 -14.98
N THR A 82 -18.99 -9.58 -15.63
CA THR A 82 -17.63 -9.07 -15.44
C THR A 82 -17.68 -7.88 -14.50
N SER A 83 -17.06 -8.01 -13.33
CA SER A 83 -16.90 -6.92 -12.36
C SER A 83 -15.44 -6.52 -12.27
N LYS A 84 -15.18 -5.20 -12.42
CA LYS A 84 -13.84 -4.63 -12.30
C LYS A 84 -13.89 -3.50 -11.29
N GLN A 85 -13.01 -3.57 -10.29
CA GLN A 85 -12.86 -2.56 -9.27
C GLN A 85 -11.40 -2.17 -9.16
N SER A 86 -11.13 -0.89 -9.11
CA SER A 86 -9.80 -0.37 -8.93
C SER A 86 -9.80 0.69 -7.83
N TYR A 87 -8.72 0.71 -7.08
CA TYR A 87 -8.51 1.65 -5.99
C TYR A 87 -7.13 2.27 -6.14
N VAL A 88 -7.05 3.56 -5.93
CA VAL A 88 -5.79 4.26 -5.70
C VAL A 88 -5.93 5.04 -4.41
N GLY A 89 -4.94 4.95 -3.53
CA GLY A 89 -5.02 5.59 -2.23
C GLY A 89 -3.68 6.13 -1.75
N MET A 90 -3.78 6.94 -0.72
CA MET A 90 -2.65 7.43 0.05
C MET A 90 -2.84 7.01 1.50
N SER A 91 -1.75 6.65 2.14
CA SER A 91 -1.75 6.25 3.55
C SER A 91 -0.64 6.97 4.32
N ILE A 92 -0.91 7.14 5.60
CA ILE A 92 0.11 7.47 6.61
C ILE A 92 0.19 6.24 7.50
N PHE A 93 1.36 5.86 7.96
CA PHE A 93 1.47 4.77 8.90
C PHE A 93 2.35 5.13 10.09
N GLY A 94 2.02 4.56 11.24
CA GLY A 94 2.85 4.53 12.42
C GLY A 94 3.15 3.09 12.81
N ARG A 95 4.40 2.79 13.12
CA ARG A 95 4.88 1.48 13.59
C ARG A 95 5.53 1.62 14.94
N VAL A 96 5.18 0.69 15.84
CA VAL A 96 5.88 0.50 17.11
C VAL A 96 6.52 -0.88 17.06
N TYR A 97 7.81 -0.96 17.38
CA TYR A 97 8.60 -2.18 17.44
C TYR A 97 8.84 -2.58 18.90
N PRO A 98 7.98 -3.46 19.51
CA PRO A 98 8.24 -3.97 20.86
C PRO A 98 9.54 -4.73 20.97
N ILE A 99 9.89 -5.43 19.90
CA ILE A 99 11.23 -6.02 19.64
C ILE A 99 11.60 -5.74 18.19
N ARG A 100 12.90 -5.77 17.87
CA ARG A 100 13.41 -5.37 16.54
C ARG A 100 12.76 -6.08 15.35
N GLN A 101 12.30 -7.30 15.55
CA GLN A 101 11.73 -8.15 14.50
C GLN A 101 10.20 -8.07 14.40
N LEU A 102 9.51 -7.57 15.43
CA LEU A 102 8.04 -7.49 15.43
C LEU A 102 7.58 -6.05 15.52
N PHE A 103 6.55 -5.72 14.77
CA PHE A 103 5.94 -4.42 14.82
C PHE A 103 4.41 -4.50 14.93
N ILE A 104 3.85 -3.48 15.56
CA ILE A 104 2.43 -3.16 15.52
C ILE A 104 2.30 -1.92 14.65
N GLN A 105 1.30 -1.89 13.76
CA GLN A 105 1.09 -0.80 12.81
C GLN A 105 -0.35 -0.31 12.86
N VAL A 106 -0.48 1.01 12.77
CA VAL A 106 -1.74 1.71 12.51
C VAL A 106 -1.55 2.52 11.23
N GLN A 107 -2.52 2.41 10.32
CA GLN A 107 -2.42 3.00 8.98
C GLN A 107 -3.78 3.54 8.54
N PRO A 108 -4.07 4.82 8.81
CA PRO A 108 -5.16 5.51 8.13
C PRO A 108 -4.85 5.63 6.63
N GLU A 109 -5.88 5.38 5.83
CA GLU A 109 -5.80 5.33 4.39
C GLU A 109 -7.02 5.98 3.76
N LEU A 110 -6.83 6.76 2.71
CA LEU A 110 -7.90 7.32 1.90
C LEU A 110 -7.76 6.81 0.49
N ASN A 111 -8.72 6.00 0.07
CA ASN A 111 -8.78 5.39 -1.24
C ASN A 111 -9.79 6.12 -2.12
N TYR A 112 -9.47 6.31 -3.38
CA TYR A 112 -10.42 6.63 -4.42
C TYR A 112 -10.74 5.36 -5.21
N MET A 113 -12.00 4.96 -5.19
CA MET A 113 -12.51 3.77 -5.85
C MET A 113 -13.18 4.15 -7.16
N TRP A 114 -12.94 3.37 -8.20
CA TRP A 114 -13.79 3.32 -9.38
C TRP A 114 -14.12 1.87 -9.70
N ALA A 115 -15.41 1.62 -9.88
CA ALA A 115 -15.93 0.30 -10.16
C ALA A 115 -16.83 0.35 -11.39
N SER A 116 -16.78 -0.70 -12.20
CA SER A 116 -17.71 -0.93 -13.29
C SER A 116 -18.21 -2.37 -13.24
N GLN A 117 -19.51 -2.54 -13.48
CA GLN A 117 -20.13 -3.84 -13.70
C GLN A 117 -20.74 -3.86 -15.09
N VAL A 118 -20.33 -4.83 -15.88
CA VAL A 118 -20.83 -5.08 -17.23
C VAL A 118 -21.53 -6.44 -17.22
N PRO A 119 -22.84 -6.53 -17.48
CA PRO A 119 -23.52 -7.82 -17.66
C PRO A 119 -23.03 -8.48 -18.95
N ASP A 120 -22.48 -9.69 -18.85
CA ASP A 120 -22.21 -10.56 -19.99
C ASP A 120 -23.50 -11.28 -20.39
N GLY A 121 -23.97 -11.14 -21.60
CA GLY A 121 -25.18 -11.87 -22.03
C GLY A 121 -26.09 -11.13 -22.99
N GLY A 122 -25.56 -10.11 -23.69
CA GLY A 122 -26.29 -9.48 -24.80
C GLY A 122 -27.56 -8.69 -24.39
N GLN A 123 -27.80 -8.51 -23.10
CA GLN A 123 -28.82 -7.60 -22.64
C GLN A 123 -28.24 -6.18 -22.61
N ASN A 124 -28.90 -5.24 -23.27
CA ASN A 124 -28.57 -3.81 -23.25
C ASN A 124 -28.85 -3.19 -21.86
N LEU A 125 -28.29 -3.77 -20.81
CA LEU A 125 -28.36 -3.19 -19.49
C LEU A 125 -27.24 -2.14 -19.36
N PRO A 126 -27.55 -0.97 -18.78
CA PRO A 126 -26.56 0.08 -18.63
C PRO A 126 -25.41 -0.36 -17.71
N GLU A 127 -24.17 -0.04 -18.12
CA GLU A 127 -22.99 -0.19 -17.28
C GLU A 127 -23.16 0.62 -15.99
N LEU A 128 -23.09 -0.03 -14.84
CA LEU A 128 -23.12 0.64 -13.54
C LEU A 128 -21.71 1.13 -13.20
N LYS A 129 -21.53 2.43 -13.09
CA LYS A 129 -20.28 3.07 -12.67
C LYS A 129 -20.43 3.71 -11.31
N VAL A 130 -19.51 3.39 -10.41
CA VAL A 130 -19.44 3.98 -9.08
C VAL A 130 -18.06 4.57 -8.87
N ASN A 131 -18.00 5.83 -8.47
CA ASN A 131 -16.75 6.52 -8.13
C ASN A 131 -16.93 7.21 -6.79
N GLN A 132 -16.07 6.90 -5.81
CA GLN A 132 -16.15 7.52 -4.49
C GLN A 132 -14.84 7.43 -3.71
N PHE A 133 -14.72 8.32 -2.70
CA PHE A 133 -13.67 8.21 -1.70
C PHE A 133 -14.08 7.24 -0.60
N VAL A 134 -13.16 6.37 -0.23
CA VAL A 134 -13.37 5.32 0.76
C VAL A 134 -12.27 5.41 1.81
N PRO A 135 -12.58 5.90 3.02
CA PRO A 135 -11.63 5.88 4.12
C PRO A 135 -11.51 4.47 4.70
N SER A 136 -10.30 4.10 5.08
CA SER A 136 -9.97 2.85 5.80
C SER A 136 -9.02 3.15 6.96
N LEU A 137 -9.09 2.36 8.01
CA LEU A 137 -8.14 2.40 9.12
C LEU A 137 -7.62 0.99 9.36
N LEU A 138 -6.45 0.71 8.79
CA LEU A 138 -5.81 -0.58 8.96
C LEU A 138 -5.06 -0.62 10.30
N MET A 139 -5.31 -1.64 11.09
CA MET A 139 -4.61 -1.92 12.33
C MET A 139 -4.15 -3.38 12.34
N GLY A 140 -2.96 -3.62 12.86
CA GLY A 140 -2.43 -4.97 12.93
C GLY A 140 -0.95 -4.99 13.27
N GLY A 141 -0.25 -6.00 12.80
CA GLY A 141 1.17 -6.14 13.08
C GLY A 141 1.85 -7.09 12.12
N GLY A 142 3.13 -7.25 12.32
CA GLY A 142 3.93 -8.10 11.46
C GLY A 142 5.34 -8.34 11.99
N ALA A 143 6.10 -9.02 11.16
CA ALA A 143 7.52 -9.28 11.38
C ALA A 143 8.36 -8.59 10.31
N ALA A 144 9.50 -8.05 10.72
CA ALA A 144 10.54 -7.54 9.85
C ALA A 144 11.78 -8.42 10.04
N ILE A 145 12.11 -9.21 9.04
CA ILE A 145 13.20 -10.19 9.05
C ILE A 145 14.39 -9.59 8.31
N PRO A 146 15.48 -9.21 9.00
CA PRO A 146 16.65 -8.66 8.33
C PRO A 146 17.23 -9.65 7.31
N THR A 147 17.55 -9.17 6.12
CA THR A 147 18.14 -9.96 5.01
C THR A 147 19.56 -9.51 4.67
N GLY A 148 20.09 -8.56 5.43
CA GLY A 148 21.42 -7.99 5.26
C GLY A 148 21.58 -6.71 6.07
N PRO A 149 22.66 -5.95 5.81
CA PRO A 149 22.95 -4.74 6.59
C PRO A 149 21.87 -3.66 6.50
N ASN A 150 21.16 -3.56 5.38
CA ASN A 150 20.25 -2.47 5.08
C ASN A 150 18.89 -2.94 4.50
N GLY A 151 18.56 -4.22 4.64
CA GLY A 151 17.32 -4.75 4.06
C GLY A 151 16.56 -5.66 5.01
N ALA A 152 15.23 -5.66 4.89
CA ALA A 152 14.36 -6.58 5.63
C ALA A 152 13.17 -7.02 4.78
N ILE A 153 12.85 -8.30 4.85
CA ILE A 153 11.56 -8.83 4.41
C ILE A 153 10.53 -8.52 5.49
N THR A 154 9.39 -8.01 5.08
CA THR A 154 8.26 -7.76 5.98
C THR A 154 7.10 -8.68 5.66
N ILE A 155 6.52 -9.26 6.70
CA ILE A 155 5.27 -10.03 6.63
C ILE A 155 4.31 -9.39 7.63
N SER A 156 3.10 -9.07 7.21
CA SER A 156 2.13 -8.41 8.07
C SER A 156 0.73 -8.95 7.90
N VAL A 157 -0.07 -8.83 8.95
CA VAL A 157 -1.51 -9.05 8.94
C VAL A 157 -2.17 -7.82 9.51
N MET A 158 -3.03 -7.20 8.70
CA MET A 158 -3.75 -5.98 9.06
C MET A 158 -5.26 -6.22 8.91
N TYR A 159 -6.05 -5.42 9.59
CA TYR A 159 -7.51 -5.46 9.52
C TYR A 159 -8.05 -4.04 9.45
N ASP A 160 -9.03 -3.79 8.54
CA ASP A 160 -9.71 -2.50 8.45
C ASP A 160 -10.75 -2.41 9.56
N VAL A 161 -10.47 -1.60 10.60
CA VAL A 161 -11.36 -1.45 11.75
C VAL A 161 -12.56 -0.54 11.47
N LEU A 162 -12.53 0.28 10.41
CA LEU A 162 -13.68 1.10 10.01
C LEU A 162 -14.78 0.29 9.35
N GLN A 163 -14.42 -0.84 8.73
CA GLN A 163 -15.36 -1.74 8.07
C GLN A 163 -16.33 -1.01 7.12
N ASN A 164 -15.80 -0.05 6.35
CA ASN A 164 -16.60 0.59 5.31
C ASN A 164 -16.97 -0.45 4.25
N THR A 165 -18.25 -0.56 3.89
CA THR A 165 -18.76 -1.55 2.93
C THR A 165 -18.15 -1.41 1.53
N TRP A 166 -17.61 -0.25 1.20
CA TRP A 166 -16.91 0.02 -0.07
C TRP A 166 -15.39 -0.13 0.05
N SER A 167 -14.88 -0.45 1.24
CA SER A 167 -13.45 -0.67 1.45
C SER A 167 -12.99 -1.91 0.69
N PRO A 168 -11.83 -1.87 0.02
CA PRO A 168 -11.22 -3.07 -0.57
C PRO A 168 -10.89 -4.15 0.47
N TYR A 169 -10.96 -3.80 1.75
CA TYR A 169 -10.62 -4.65 2.89
C TYR A 169 -11.83 -5.06 3.72
N TYR A 170 -13.05 -4.83 3.21
CA TYR A 170 -14.28 -5.13 3.94
C TYR A 170 -14.37 -6.60 4.32
N HIS A 171 -14.53 -6.88 5.63
CA HIS A 171 -14.59 -8.24 6.21
C HIS A 171 -13.39 -9.15 5.88
N GLN A 172 -12.25 -8.58 5.49
CA GLN A 172 -11.07 -9.36 5.12
C GLN A 172 -9.84 -8.92 5.91
N ALA A 173 -9.00 -9.89 6.26
CA ALA A 173 -7.65 -9.61 6.72
C ALA A 173 -6.75 -9.29 5.51
N VAL A 174 -5.92 -8.28 5.67
CA VAL A 174 -4.95 -7.85 4.65
C VAL A 174 -3.61 -8.48 4.98
N TYR A 175 -3.16 -9.38 4.14
CA TYR A 175 -1.84 -10.00 4.25
C TYR A 175 -0.86 -9.19 3.42
N GLY A 176 0.21 -8.71 4.04
CA GLY A 176 1.28 -7.97 3.38
C GLY A 176 2.55 -8.80 3.32
N PHE A 177 3.13 -8.90 2.14
CA PHE A 177 4.48 -9.41 1.94
C PHE A 177 5.28 -8.35 1.20
N GLY A 178 6.39 -7.92 1.75
CA GLY A 178 7.14 -6.81 1.21
C GLY A 178 8.62 -6.84 1.53
N TYR A 179 9.31 -5.83 1.01
CA TYR A 179 10.73 -5.63 1.25
C TYR A 179 10.99 -4.15 1.58
N ASN A 180 11.81 -3.90 2.58
CA ASN A 180 12.25 -2.56 2.96
C ASN A 180 13.77 -2.46 2.82
N ILE A 181 14.25 -1.32 2.33
CA ILE A 181 15.67 -0.97 2.23
C ILE A 181 15.93 0.23 3.13
N GLY A 182 17.03 0.21 3.85
CA GLY A 182 17.36 1.22 4.86
C GLY A 182 16.87 0.86 6.27
N PHE A 183 16.56 -0.40 6.49
CA PHE A 183 16.05 -0.92 7.76
C PHE A 183 17.19 -1.21 8.74
#